data_3c9347cb31726e9ea111de4eba27e777
#
_entry.id   3c9347cb31726e9ea111de4eba27e777
#
_cell.length_a   1.000
_cell.length_b   1.000
_cell.length_c   1.000
_cell.angle_alpha   90.00
_cell.angle_beta   90.00
_cell.angle_gamma   90.00
#
_symmetry.space_group_name_H-M   'P 1'
#
loop_
_entity.id
_entity.type
_entity.pdbx_description
1 polymer ?
#
loop_
_entity_poly.entity_id
_entity_poly.type
_entity_poly.pdbx_seq_one_letter_code
_entity_poly.pdbx_strand_id
1 'polypeptide(L)'
;MLFRSEEWDFDGYVVSDWGAALETVENANGGLDLEMPGPAKNWGKLLKDGVDNNNVSIQEINNKVRRILHVAAFTKRFDHPEIKPESSNDNKPQRILLREAAQEGMVLLKNENLLPLDSNLQSIGIIGPNAKNAQIIGGGSAHLQSYYESHPLEALKSKIGNSVNIKYSKGCHTYKYLPIFNENLIEADSSKKNKFLVEYFNTANGGEKLISQEYELRSKFWALEGFAKDIIAKEERPDIFVKFSCAYTPDVTGIHEFEIFAIGKSKFLIDGKEIIDNWSNTEPGDAFFALGTASKKGTANLENAKKYQIEIQYKFEGNFPAIYIGCKAPDKVDLFNEALQIAKEVDQVIMVVGTNSDWETEGNDRTDFNLPSQQNELIDAVIDINPNTILVLNTGSPIKMPWIHKVKSVIQTWYAGQEFGNALANIITGDISPSGKLPSTFPINIEDTSAFSSYPGKDLQMNYDEKLLVGYKWYDKKKIKTQYPFGHGLSYTKFKYSNLAIDELKDDLISCKFTIKNTGDFSGAEISQCYVEHMIDTKSKPVKKLQGFDKTFLSPQEEKEIEIILNAKSFSEWSLDKKDWEIKKGSYKIHIGASSEDIRLSNQFNL
;
A
#
# COMPACT_ATOMS: atom_id res chain seq x y z
N MET A 1 26.05 7.57 15.66
CA MET A 1 25.16 6.73 16.52
C MET A 1 24.39 7.51 17.59
N LEU A 2 24.66 8.79 17.76
CA LEU A 2 24.01 9.68 18.71
C LEU A 2 22.47 9.63 18.62
N PHE A 3 21.90 9.62 17.40
CA PHE A 3 20.44 9.60 17.22
C PHE A 3 19.77 8.36 17.83
N ARG A 4 20.34 7.16 17.63
CA ARG A 4 19.70 5.92 18.05
C ARG A 4 19.66 5.74 19.56
N SER A 5 20.82 5.81 20.21
CA SER A 5 20.97 5.44 21.61
C SER A 5 20.87 6.61 22.58
N GLU A 6 21.11 7.85 22.15
CA GLU A 6 21.07 9.03 23.02
C GLU A 6 19.83 9.88 22.79
N GLU A 7 19.41 10.07 21.53
CA GLU A 7 18.23 10.90 21.21
C GLU A 7 16.93 10.09 21.23
N TRP A 8 16.95 8.84 20.74
CA TRP A 8 15.77 7.98 20.66
C TRP A 8 15.66 6.94 21.79
N ASP A 9 16.69 6.85 22.64
CA ASP A 9 16.77 5.85 23.72
C ASP A 9 16.48 4.42 23.22
N PHE A 10 16.98 4.11 22.01
CA PHE A 10 16.78 2.82 21.38
C PHE A 10 17.89 1.85 21.82
N ASP A 11 17.54 0.85 22.61
CA ASP A 11 18.46 -0.16 23.18
C ASP A 11 18.47 -1.50 22.42
N GLY A 12 17.71 -1.60 21.33
CA GLY A 12 17.72 -2.75 20.42
C GLY A 12 18.95 -2.82 19.51
N TYR A 13 18.89 -3.70 18.51
CA TYR A 13 19.91 -3.79 17.47
C TYR A 13 19.36 -3.42 16.08
N VAL A 14 20.24 -2.98 15.18
CA VAL A 14 19.89 -2.57 13.82
C VAL A 14 20.19 -3.72 12.86
N VAL A 15 19.16 -4.09 12.10
CA VAL A 15 19.23 -5.10 11.03
C VAL A 15 19.21 -4.38 9.69
N SER A 16 19.99 -4.83 8.72
CA SER A 16 19.88 -4.33 7.35
C SER A 16 18.56 -4.80 6.72
N ASP A 17 18.03 -4.02 5.81
CA ASP A 17 17.12 -4.57 4.83
C ASP A 17 17.82 -5.63 3.96
N TRP A 18 17.04 -6.52 3.32
CA TRP A 18 17.56 -7.64 2.54
C TRP A 18 18.40 -7.15 1.36
N GLY A 19 19.72 -7.43 1.45
CA GLY A 19 20.68 -7.03 0.42
C GLY A 19 21.12 -5.56 0.44
N ALA A 20 20.69 -4.76 1.40
CA ALA A 20 21.01 -3.32 1.49
C ALA A 20 22.35 -2.99 2.15
N ALA A 21 23.02 -3.97 2.77
CA ALA A 21 24.37 -3.79 3.28
C ALA A 21 25.37 -3.89 2.13
N LEU A 22 25.70 -2.77 1.49
CA LEU A 22 26.58 -2.73 0.31
C LEU A 22 28.07 -2.67 0.67
N GLU A 23 28.41 -2.13 1.85
CA GLU A 23 29.79 -1.91 2.31
C GLU A 23 30.05 -2.70 3.59
N THR A 24 31.32 -3.07 3.81
CA THR A 24 31.73 -3.85 4.99
C THR A 24 32.06 -2.94 6.18
N VAL A 25 33.10 -2.13 6.02
CA VAL A 25 33.68 -1.31 7.10
C VAL A 25 32.77 -0.17 7.49
N GLU A 26 32.23 0.52 6.50
CA GLU A 26 31.35 1.69 6.66
C GLU A 26 30.07 1.29 7.40
N ASN A 27 29.43 0.19 7.01
CA ASN A 27 28.24 -0.32 7.68
C ASN A 27 28.55 -0.78 9.11
N ALA A 28 29.70 -1.43 9.32
CA ALA A 28 30.11 -1.86 10.64
C ALA A 28 30.35 -0.66 11.58
N ASN A 29 31.08 0.36 11.13
CA ASN A 29 31.36 1.56 11.90
C ASN A 29 30.13 2.51 11.97
N GLY A 30 29.22 2.45 10.98
CA GLY A 30 27.98 3.22 10.93
C GLY A 30 26.89 2.74 11.89
N GLY A 31 27.05 1.56 12.53
CA GLY A 31 26.13 1.09 13.56
C GLY A 31 25.15 0.00 13.13
N LEU A 32 25.31 -0.58 11.95
CA LEU A 32 24.63 -1.83 11.58
C LEU A 32 25.08 -2.95 12.53
N ASP A 33 24.17 -3.75 13.04
CA ASP A 33 24.46 -4.83 13.98
C ASP A 33 24.34 -6.22 13.35
N LEU A 34 23.47 -6.38 12.33
CA LEU A 34 23.23 -7.65 11.65
C LEU A 34 22.96 -7.42 10.17
N GLU A 35 23.74 -8.09 9.30
CA GLU A 35 23.50 -8.14 7.86
C GLU A 35 22.48 -9.23 7.52
N MET A 36 21.48 -8.89 6.71
CA MET A 36 20.46 -9.81 6.21
C MET A 36 20.35 -9.71 4.66
N PRO A 37 19.89 -10.81 3.98
CA PRO A 37 19.69 -12.15 4.52
C PRO A 37 21.01 -12.92 4.68
N GLY A 38 20.98 -14.00 5.45
CA GLY A 38 22.09 -14.96 5.44
C GLY A 38 22.09 -15.85 4.19
N PRO A 39 23.26 -16.39 3.75
CA PRO A 39 24.58 -16.12 4.31
C PRO A 39 25.09 -14.71 3.98
N ALA A 40 25.80 -14.09 4.91
CA ALA A 40 26.36 -12.75 4.76
C ALA A 40 27.23 -12.62 3.51
N LYS A 41 27.03 -11.56 2.71
CA LYS A 41 27.80 -11.26 1.50
C LYS A 41 28.94 -10.28 1.77
N ASN A 42 28.66 -9.23 2.53
CA ASN A 42 29.59 -8.15 2.82
C ASN A 42 30.21 -8.25 4.22
N TRP A 43 29.68 -9.11 5.08
CA TRP A 43 30.22 -9.41 6.40
C TRP A 43 30.87 -10.81 6.43
N GLY A 44 30.77 -11.56 7.51
CA GLY A 44 31.44 -12.84 7.66
C GLY A 44 32.94 -12.68 7.54
N LYS A 45 33.56 -13.29 6.51
CA LYS A 45 35.01 -13.23 6.29
C LYS A 45 35.50 -11.80 6.05
N LEU A 46 34.79 -11.00 5.23
CA LEU A 46 35.20 -9.62 4.94
C LEU A 46 35.22 -8.75 6.20
N LEU A 47 34.22 -8.91 7.08
CA LEU A 47 34.18 -8.18 8.36
C LEU A 47 35.32 -8.62 9.28
N LYS A 48 35.65 -9.94 9.31
CA LYS A 48 36.80 -10.43 10.04
C LYS A 48 38.11 -9.83 9.52
N ASP A 49 38.31 -9.79 8.20
CA ASP A 49 39.46 -9.17 7.57
C ASP A 49 39.51 -7.65 7.89
N GLY A 50 38.37 -6.97 7.97
CA GLY A 50 38.26 -5.57 8.42
C GLY A 50 38.77 -5.36 9.86
N VAL A 51 38.47 -6.31 10.77
CA VAL A 51 38.97 -6.29 12.14
C VAL A 51 40.49 -6.59 12.19
N ASP A 52 40.93 -7.62 11.49
CA ASP A 52 42.34 -8.01 11.44
C ASP A 52 43.25 -6.90 10.89
N ASN A 53 42.70 -6.08 9.96
CA ASN A 53 43.39 -4.91 9.39
C ASN A 53 43.18 -3.60 10.20
N ASN A 54 42.58 -3.66 11.37
CA ASN A 54 42.24 -2.51 12.24
C ASN A 54 41.32 -1.42 11.60
N ASN A 55 40.59 -1.78 10.57
CA ASN A 55 39.57 -0.89 9.95
C ASN A 55 38.25 -0.87 10.74
N VAL A 56 37.95 -1.95 11.48
CA VAL A 56 36.85 -2.08 12.43
C VAL A 56 37.42 -2.50 13.78
N SER A 57 37.04 -1.79 14.85
CA SER A 57 37.56 -2.13 16.18
C SER A 57 36.86 -3.39 16.74
N ILE A 58 37.57 -4.20 17.49
CA ILE A 58 36.97 -5.35 18.20
C ILE A 58 35.89 -4.88 19.21
N GLN A 59 36.01 -3.65 19.71
CA GLN A 59 35.00 -3.06 20.58
C GLN A 59 33.66 -2.85 19.86
N GLU A 60 33.67 -2.44 18.58
CA GLU A 60 32.44 -2.33 17.77
C GLU A 60 31.79 -3.70 17.57
N ILE A 61 32.57 -4.74 17.31
CA ILE A 61 32.01 -6.10 17.23
C ILE A 61 31.38 -6.51 18.56
N ASN A 62 32.06 -6.28 19.68
CA ASN A 62 31.53 -6.58 21.01
C ASN A 62 30.23 -5.79 21.30
N ASN A 63 30.13 -4.55 20.84
CA ASN A 63 28.93 -3.74 21.00
C ASN A 63 27.75 -4.33 20.22
N LYS A 64 27.97 -4.77 18.97
CA LYS A 64 26.95 -5.44 18.15
C LYS A 64 26.44 -6.72 18.80
N VAL A 65 27.39 -7.60 19.20
CA VAL A 65 27.07 -8.86 19.88
C VAL A 65 26.27 -8.59 21.17
N ARG A 66 26.69 -7.60 21.98
CA ARG A 66 25.97 -7.23 23.22
C ARG A 66 24.54 -6.81 22.96
N ARG A 67 24.28 -6.00 21.92
CA ARG A 67 22.91 -5.58 21.57
C ARG A 67 22.05 -6.75 21.10
N ILE A 68 22.58 -7.65 20.28
CA ILE A 68 21.87 -8.87 19.86
C ILE A 68 21.55 -9.75 21.07
N LEU A 69 22.53 -9.98 21.96
CA LEU A 69 22.33 -10.77 23.18
C LEU A 69 21.36 -10.11 24.15
N HIS A 70 21.36 -8.77 24.24
CA HIS A 70 20.39 -8.02 25.03
C HIS A 70 18.95 -8.28 24.58
N VAL A 71 18.68 -8.18 23.27
CA VAL A 71 17.33 -8.48 22.73
C VAL A 71 16.99 -9.97 22.93
N ALA A 72 17.94 -10.88 22.76
CA ALA A 72 17.71 -12.30 23.03
C ALA A 72 17.33 -12.56 24.51
N ALA A 73 17.98 -11.86 25.46
CA ALA A 73 17.63 -11.92 26.86
C ALA A 73 16.24 -11.30 27.16
N PHE A 74 15.97 -10.09 26.60
CA PHE A 74 14.70 -9.40 26.74
C PHE A 74 13.52 -10.24 26.23
N THR A 75 13.69 -10.93 25.09
CA THR A 75 12.68 -11.83 24.52
C THR A 75 12.66 -13.22 25.17
N LYS A 76 13.43 -13.42 26.26
CA LYS A 76 13.57 -14.71 26.99
C LYS A 76 14.01 -15.88 26.09
N ARG A 77 14.80 -15.58 25.05
CA ARG A 77 15.26 -16.60 24.10
C ARG A 77 16.24 -17.58 24.76
N PHE A 78 16.95 -17.15 25.80
CA PHE A 78 17.83 -18.03 26.58
C PHE A 78 17.05 -19.04 27.45
N ASP A 79 15.88 -18.64 27.94
CA ASP A 79 15.00 -19.50 28.72
C ASP A 79 14.20 -20.46 27.83
N HIS A 80 13.94 -20.05 26.58
CA HIS A 80 13.16 -20.77 25.59
C HIS A 80 13.91 -20.89 24.25
N PRO A 81 15.00 -21.69 24.20
CA PRO A 81 15.86 -21.82 23.01
C PRO A 81 15.21 -22.63 21.88
N GLU A 82 14.15 -23.38 22.15
CA GLU A 82 13.48 -24.25 21.18
C GLU A 82 12.88 -23.44 20.02
N ILE A 83 13.09 -23.93 18.80
CA ILE A 83 12.42 -23.41 17.61
C ILE A 83 11.02 -24.03 17.57
N LYS A 84 10.01 -23.22 17.80
CA LYS A 84 8.61 -23.61 17.63
C LYS A 84 8.18 -23.40 16.17
N PRO A 85 7.25 -24.22 15.66
CA PRO A 85 6.65 -23.95 14.36
C PRO A 85 5.92 -22.61 14.40
N GLU A 86 5.81 -21.97 13.25
CA GLU A 86 4.99 -20.78 13.10
C GLU A 86 3.54 -21.09 13.54
N SER A 87 2.95 -20.15 14.22
CA SER A 87 1.58 -20.26 14.68
C SER A 87 0.82 -19.01 14.33
N SER A 88 -0.45 -19.16 14.05
CA SER A 88 -1.36 -18.07 13.75
C SER A 88 -2.44 -17.99 14.81
N ASN A 89 -2.96 -16.80 15.06
CA ASN A 89 -3.98 -16.56 16.06
C ASN A 89 -5.06 -15.63 15.50
N ASP A 90 -6.21 -16.20 15.16
CA ASP A 90 -7.39 -15.46 14.71
C ASP A 90 -8.45 -15.48 15.81
N ASN A 91 -8.62 -14.38 16.51
CA ASN A 91 -9.54 -14.25 17.62
C ASN A 91 -10.44 -13.02 17.51
N LYS A 92 -11.58 -13.05 18.20
CA LYS A 92 -12.58 -11.97 18.15
C LYS A 92 -12.05 -10.59 18.61
N PRO A 93 -11.26 -10.46 19.69
CA PRO A 93 -10.69 -9.15 20.07
C PRO A 93 -9.82 -8.54 18.98
N GLN A 94 -8.96 -9.33 18.33
CA GLN A 94 -8.13 -8.83 17.22
C GLN A 94 -8.97 -8.39 16.01
N ARG A 95 -10.01 -9.14 15.65
CA ARG A 95 -10.92 -8.75 14.56
C ARG A 95 -11.62 -7.42 14.85
N ILE A 96 -12.04 -7.19 16.10
CA ILE A 96 -12.63 -5.91 16.52
C ILE A 96 -11.62 -4.79 16.38
N LEU A 97 -10.40 -4.96 16.91
CA LEU A 97 -9.32 -3.96 16.82
C LEU A 97 -8.95 -3.64 15.37
N LEU A 98 -8.85 -4.64 14.49
CA LEU A 98 -8.58 -4.46 13.07
C LEU A 98 -9.68 -3.63 12.38
N ARG A 99 -10.95 -3.88 12.72
CA ARG A 99 -12.08 -3.11 12.20
C ARG A 99 -12.06 -1.66 12.68
N GLU A 100 -11.79 -1.45 13.96
CA GLU A 100 -11.63 -0.10 14.54
C GLU A 100 -10.49 0.66 13.86
N ALA A 101 -9.32 0.04 13.72
CA ALA A 101 -8.18 0.65 13.04
C ALA A 101 -8.51 1.01 11.56
N ALA A 102 -9.21 0.11 10.85
CA ALA A 102 -9.64 0.36 9.48
C ALA A 102 -10.63 1.54 9.40
N GLN A 103 -11.61 1.63 10.31
CA GLN A 103 -12.57 2.74 10.37
C GLN A 103 -11.91 4.08 10.67
N GLU A 104 -10.97 4.10 11.60
CA GLU A 104 -10.25 5.30 11.99
C GLU A 104 -9.26 5.78 10.93
N GLY A 105 -8.80 4.88 10.06
CA GLY A 105 -7.94 5.20 8.93
C GLY A 105 -8.69 5.74 7.70
N MET A 106 -9.98 5.44 7.54
CA MET A 106 -10.77 5.92 6.41
C MET A 106 -11.03 7.41 6.49
N VAL A 107 -10.86 8.12 5.35
CA VAL A 107 -10.94 9.59 5.29
C VAL A 107 -12.11 10.01 4.41
N LEU A 108 -13.07 10.72 4.97
CA LEU A 108 -14.14 11.37 4.20
C LEU A 108 -13.58 12.64 3.55
N LEU A 109 -13.34 12.58 2.24
CA LEU A 109 -12.73 13.69 1.48
C LEU A 109 -13.73 14.77 1.11
N LYS A 110 -14.95 14.37 0.73
CA LYS A 110 -16.03 15.25 0.32
C LYS A 110 -17.36 14.64 0.72
N ASN A 111 -18.34 15.46 1.16
CA ASN A 111 -19.71 15.02 1.42
C ASN A 111 -20.70 16.18 1.28
N GLU A 112 -21.54 16.09 0.27
CA GLU A 112 -22.66 17.01 0.03
C GLU A 112 -23.98 16.30 0.40
N ASN A 113 -24.08 15.88 1.67
CA ASN A 113 -25.27 15.26 2.28
C ASN A 113 -25.72 13.91 1.63
N LEU A 114 -24.81 13.13 1.05
CA LEU A 114 -25.11 11.76 0.62
C LEU A 114 -24.78 10.71 1.68
N LEU A 115 -23.95 11.07 2.65
CA LEU A 115 -23.55 10.22 3.75
C LEU A 115 -23.88 10.88 5.09
N PRO A 116 -24.28 10.11 6.12
CA PRO A 116 -24.56 8.67 6.05
C PRO A 116 -25.75 8.36 5.13
N LEU A 117 -25.90 7.07 4.72
CA LEU A 117 -27.03 6.64 3.87
C LEU A 117 -28.37 6.99 4.50
N ASP A 118 -29.29 7.45 3.66
CA ASP A 118 -30.68 7.65 4.09
C ASP A 118 -31.35 6.30 4.36
N SER A 119 -31.96 6.15 5.53
CA SER A 119 -32.70 4.95 5.93
C SER A 119 -33.94 4.65 5.07
N ASN A 120 -34.39 5.61 4.26
CA ASN A 120 -35.57 5.47 3.40
C ASN A 120 -35.26 4.99 1.98
N LEU A 121 -33.98 4.76 1.64
CA LEU A 121 -33.58 4.24 0.33
C LEU A 121 -34.24 2.89 0.05
N GLN A 122 -34.74 2.74 -1.18
CA GLN A 122 -35.38 1.50 -1.65
C GLN A 122 -34.42 0.67 -2.49
N SER A 123 -33.46 1.29 -3.17
CA SER A 123 -32.55 0.61 -4.07
C SER A 123 -31.17 1.24 -4.11
N ILE A 124 -30.12 0.39 -4.17
CA ILE A 124 -28.72 0.82 -4.25
C ILE A 124 -28.03 0.01 -5.33
N GLY A 125 -27.29 0.72 -6.20
CA GLY A 125 -26.33 0.12 -7.12
C GLY A 125 -24.93 0.08 -6.50
N ILE A 126 -24.33 -1.09 -6.38
CA ILE A 126 -22.92 -1.22 -5.99
C ILE A 126 -22.15 -1.50 -7.27
N ILE A 127 -21.33 -0.55 -7.70
CA ILE A 127 -20.63 -0.58 -9.00
C ILE A 127 -19.13 -0.46 -8.77
N GLY A 128 -18.36 -1.15 -9.58
CA GLY A 128 -16.91 -0.97 -9.63
C GLY A 128 -16.11 -2.25 -9.44
N PRO A 129 -14.87 -2.24 -9.96
CA PRO A 129 -14.01 -3.42 -9.98
C PRO A 129 -13.59 -3.89 -8.59
N ASN A 130 -13.47 -2.97 -7.62
CA ASN A 130 -13.07 -3.27 -6.24
C ASN A 130 -14.26 -3.53 -5.31
N ALA A 131 -15.50 -3.52 -5.81
CA ALA A 131 -16.69 -3.70 -4.96
C ALA A 131 -16.82 -5.12 -4.40
N LYS A 132 -16.58 -6.15 -5.24
CA LYS A 132 -16.70 -7.56 -4.86
C LYS A 132 -15.40 -8.14 -4.33
N ASN A 133 -14.27 -7.71 -4.89
CA ASN A 133 -12.93 -8.16 -4.51
C ASN A 133 -12.06 -6.91 -4.32
N ALA A 134 -12.18 -6.28 -3.16
CA ALA A 134 -11.39 -5.10 -2.82
C ALA A 134 -9.94 -5.49 -2.52
N GLN A 135 -9.02 -4.59 -2.83
CA GLN A 135 -7.63 -4.74 -2.43
C GLN A 135 -7.50 -4.40 -0.95
N ILE A 136 -7.00 -5.34 -0.15
CA ILE A 136 -6.86 -5.19 1.30
C ILE A 136 -5.43 -4.89 1.75
N ILE A 137 -4.44 -5.15 0.90
CA ILE A 137 -3.00 -4.98 1.17
C ILE A 137 -2.25 -4.74 -0.14
N GLY A 138 -1.11 -4.07 -0.08
CA GLY A 138 -0.21 -3.89 -1.23
C GLY A 138 0.49 -5.18 -1.66
N GLY A 139 1.17 -5.13 -2.80
CA GLY A 139 2.00 -6.22 -3.31
C GLY A 139 3.43 -6.19 -2.75
N GLY A 140 4.24 -7.17 -3.16
CA GLY A 140 5.63 -7.30 -2.75
C GLY A 140 5.79 -7.96 -1.38
N SER A 141 6.87 -7.64 -0.66
CA SER A 141 7.21 -8.25 0.64
C SER A 141 6.24 -7.86 1.76
N ALA A 142 5.45 -6.79 1.58
CA ALA A 142 4.40 -6.40 2.53
C ALA A 142 3.16 -7.32 2.48
N HIS A 143 3.05 -8.20 1.48
CA HIS A 143 1.89 -9.07 1.32
C HIS A 143 1.80 -10.09 2.45
N LEU A 144 0.61 -10.15 3.09
CA LEU A 144 0.26 -11.15 4.10
C LEU A 144 -0.98 -11.92 3.65
N GLN A 145 -1.01 -13.21 3.93
CA GLN A 145 -2.21 -14.01 3.74
C GLN A 145 -3.15 -13.80 4.93
N SER A 146 -4.29 -13.17 4.67
CA SER A 146 -5.34 -12.94 5.66
C SER A 146 -6.08 -14.23 6.02
N TYR A 147 -6.67 -14.29 7.22
CA TYR A 147 -7.52 -15.42 7.61
C TYR A 147 -8.83 -15.46 6.82
N TYR A 148 -9.34 -14.29 6.49
CA TYR A 148 -10.51 -14.05 5.66
C TYR A 148 -10.46 -12.62 5.13
N GLU A 149 -11.29 -12.34 4.16
CA GLU A 149 -11.43 -11.00 3.59
C GLU A 149 -12.88 -10.55 3.62
N SER A 150 -13.14 -9.39 4.20
CA SER A 150 -14.44 -8.74 4.14
C SER A 150 -14.42 -7.72 3.00
N HIS A 151 -15.26 -7.95 1.99
CA HIS A 151 -15.36 -7.09 0.82
C HIS A 151 -16.60 -6.18 0.87
N PRO A 152 -16.58 -5.00 0.22
CA PRO A 152 -17.66 -4.00 0.29
C PRO A 152 -19.05 -4.54 -0.06
N LEU A 153 -19.17 -5.27 -1.16
CA LEU A 153 -20.47 -5.78 -1.65
C LEU A 153 -21.19 -6.63 -0.61
N GLU A 154 -20.52 -7.64 -0.08
CA GLU A 154 -21.14 -8.58 0.85
C GLU A 154 -21.33 -7.95 2.24
N ALA A 155 -20.39 -7.10 2.68
CA ALA A 155 -20.52 -6.37 3.93
C ALA A 155 -21.70 -5.39 3.92
N LEU A 156 -21.87 -4.63 2.83
CA LEU A 156 -23.01 -3.70 2.65
C LEU A 156 -24.33 -4.47 2.57
N LYS A 157 -24.40 -5.57 1.82
CA LYS A 157 -25.60 -6.43 1.78
C LYS A 157 -25.97 -6.95 3.18
N SER A 158 -25.00 -7.44 3.92
CA SER A 158 -25.19 -7.93 5.29
C SER A 158 -25.66 -6.83 6.24
N LYS A 159 -25.10 -5.63 6.10
CA LYS A 159 -25.37 -4.49 6.98
C LYS A 159 -26.73 -3.85 6.72
N ILE A 160 -27.04 -3.62 5.45
CA ILE A 160 -28.29 -2.95 5.02
C ILE A 160 -29.48 -3.92 5.11
N GLY A 161 -29.23 -5.23 4.94
CA GLY A 161 -30.26 -6.26 4.99
C GLY A 161 -31.13 -6.29 3.74
N ASN A 162 -32.25 -7.04 3.82
CA ASN A 162 -33.14 -7.29 2.68
C ASN A 162 -34.18 -6.19 2.43
N SER A 163 -34.17 -5.10 3.20
CA SER A 163 -35.11 -3.99 3.06
C SER A 163 -34.82 -3.12 1.84
N VAL A 164 -33.59 -3.16 1.34
CA VAL A 164 -33.12 -2.36 0.20
C VAL A 164 -32.72 -3.30 -0.94
N ASN A 165 -33.18 -3.00 -2.15
CA ASN A 165 -32.82 -3.78 -3.34
C ASN A 165 -31.39 -3.41 -3.79
N ILE A 166 -30.43 -4.33 -3.64
CA ILE A 166 -29.03 -4.11 -4.01
C ILE A 166 -28.73 -4.80 -5.34
N LYS A 167 -28.33 -4.00 -6.34
CA LYS A 167 -27.83 -4.45 -7.64
C LYS A 167 -26.32 -4.29 -7.71
N TYR A 168 -25.63 -5.14 -8.46
CA TYR A 168 -24.18 -5.12 -8.61
C TYR A 168 -23.75 -5.24 -10.06
N SER A 169 -22.78 -4.43 -10.46
CA SER A 169 -21.97 -4.62 -11.67
C SER A 169 -20.51 -4.30 -11.39
N LYS A 170 -19.60 -5.04 -12.02
CA LYS A 170 -18.17 -4.76 -11.98
C LYS A 170 -17.80 -3.48 -12.74
N GLY A 171 -18.54 -3.14 -13.78
CA GLY A 171 -18.36 -1.96 -14.63
C GLY A 171 -17.14 -1.98 -15.54
N CYS A 172 -15.97 -2.28 -15.02
CA CYS A 172 -14.74 -2.43 -15.78
C CYS A 172 -13.71 -3.31 -15.05
N HIS A 173 -12.61 -3.59 -15.71
CA HIS A 173 -11.47 -4.29 -15.10
C HIS A 173 -10.42 -3.30 -14.57
N THR A 174 -9.52 -3.78 -13.66
CA THR A 174 -8.37 -2.99 -13.13
C THR A 174 -7.03 -3.69 -13.42
N TYR A 175 -6.99 -4.59 -14.39
CA TYR A 175 -5.81 -5.42 -14.61
C TYR A 175 -4.60 -4.59 -15.09
N LYS A 176 -3.45 -4.75 -14.40
CA LYS A 176 -2.13 -4.44 -14.95
C LYS A 176 -1.64 -5.62 -15.78
N TYR A 177 -1.73 -6.81 -15.16
CA TYR A 177 -1.50 -8.09 -15.81
C TYR A 177 -2.82 -8.84 -15.93
N LEU A 178 -2.99 -9.66 -16.96
CA LEU A 178 -4.20 -10.48 -17.11
C LEU A 178 -4.36 -11.38 -15.88
N PRO A 179 -5.59 -11.71 -15.46
CA PRO A 179 -5.79 -12.56 -14.29
C PRO A 179 -5.11 -13.92 -14.49
N ILE A 180 -4.72 -14.55 -13.37
CA ILE A 180 -4.26 -15.95 -13.40
C ILE A 180 -5.36 -16.86 -13.93
N PHE A 181 -4.99 -18.06 -14.40
CA PHE A 181 -5.97 -19.02 -14.89
C PHE A 181 -7.04 -19.31 -13.83
N ASN A 182 -8.30 -19.36 -14.27
CA ASN A 182 -9.38 -19.86 -13.42
C ASN A 182 -9.15 -21.35 -13.17
N GLU A 183 -8.84 -21.71 -11.93
CA GLU A 183 -8.52 -23.07 -11.54
C GLU A 183 -9.64 -24.07 -11.86
N ASN A 184 -10.91 -23.64 -11.82
CA ASN A 184 -12.05 -24.49 -12.11
C ASN A 184 -12.16 -24.91 -13.59
N LEU A 185 -11.38 -24.26 -14.47
CA LEU A 185 -11.37 -24.52 -15.91
C LEU A 185 -10.13 -25.32 -16.37
N ILE A 186 -9.25 -25.72 -15.44
CA ILE A 186 -8.02 -26.45 -15.73
C ILE A 186 -7.99 -27.81 -15.04
N GLU A 187 -7.33 -28.80 -15.66
CA GLU A 187 -7.01 -30.08 -15.05
C GLU A 187 -5.66 -30.60 -15.55
N ALA A 188 -4.79 -31.07 -14.67
CA ALA A 188 -3.53 -31.71 -15.04
C ALA A 188 -3.76 -33.09 -15.65
N ASP A 189 -4.70 -33.86 -15.05
CA ASP A 189 -5.23 -35.15 -15.53
C ASP A 189 -6.63 -35.38 -14.96
N SER A 190 -7.28 -36.49 -15.33
CA SER A 190 -8.65 -36.80 -14.90
C SER A 190 -8.84 -36.93 -13.36
N SER A 191 -7.74 -37.16 -12.63
CA SER A 191 -7.71 -37.28 -11.16
C SER A 191 -7.23 -36.01 -10.46
N LYS A 192 -6.62 -35.08 -11.22
CA LYS A 192 -5.99 -33.85 -10.72
C LYS A 192 -6.64 -32.62 -11.33
N LYS A 193 -7.90 -32.40 -10.94
CA LYS A 193 -8.67 -31.21 -11.30
C LYS A 193 -8.10 -29.97 -10.62
N ASN A 194 -8.31 -28.82 -11.23
CA ASN A 194 -7.94 -27.49 -10.72
C ASN A 194 -6.43 -27.31 -10.55
N LYS A 195 -5.61 -28.01 -11.37
CA LYS A 195 -4.15 -28.03 -11.21
C LYS A 195 -3.41 -27.98 -12.52
N PHE A 196 -2.19 -27.45 -12.46
CA PHE A 196 -1.14 -27.69 -13.46
C PHE A 196 -0.30 -28.90 -13.03
N LEU A 197 0.15 -29.69 -13.98
CA LEU A 197 1.32 -30.56 -13.81
C LEU A 197 2.58 -29.72 -14.05
N VAL A 198 3.50 -29.71 -13.09
CA VAL A 198 4.78 -29.02 -13.17
C VAL A 198 5.90 -30.07 -13.18
N GLU A 199 6.67 -30.09 -14.24
CA GLU A 199 7.76 -31.04 -14.43
C GLU A 199 9.10 -30.30 -14.51
N TYR A 200 10.07 -30.75 -13.73
CA TYR A 200 11.41 -30.15 -13.66
C TYR A 200 12.41 -31.06 -14.36
N PHE A 201 13.18 -30.52 -15.28
CA PHE A 201 14.18 -31.24 -16.05
C PHE A 201 15.56 -30.65 -15.83
N ASN A 202 16.58 -31.52 -15.76
CA ASN A 202 17.98 -31.12 -15.85
C ASN A 202 18.40 -31.18 -17.32
N THR A 203 18.81 -30.04 -17.88
CA THR A 203 19.27 -29.92 -19.27
C THR A 203 20.80 -29.83 -19.38
N ALA A 204 21.53 -29.96 -18.27
CA ALA A 204 22.98 -30.06 -18.30
C ALA A 204 23.44 -31.26 -19.16
N ASN A 205 24.42 -31.06 -20.01
CA ASN A 205 24.95 -32.06 -20.95
C ASN A 205 24.05 -32.34 -22.20
N GLY A 206 23.11 -31.46 -22.55
CA GLY A 206 22.35 -31.55 -23.79
C GLY A 206 21.25 -32.61 -23.83
N GLY A 207 20.85 -33.16 -22.67
CA GLY A 207 19.73 -34.07 -22.51
C GLY A 207 18.69 -33.54 -21.53
N GLU A 208 17.42 -33.94 -21.69
CA GLU A 208 16.35 -33.65 -20.74
C GLU A 208 16.15 -34.86 -19.81
N LYS A 209 16.54 -34.71 -18.56
CA LYS A 209 16.28 -35.73 -17.53
C LYS A 209 15.31 -35.20 -16.51
N LEU A 210 14.14 -35.83 -16.40
CA LEU A 210 13.14 -35.50 -15.36
C LEU A 210 13.76 -35.67 -13.96
N ILE A 211 13.70 -34.62 -13.16
CA ILE A 211 14.22 -34.58 -11.79
C ILE A 211 13.07 -34.77 -10.79
N SER A 212 11.96 -34.06 -10.99
CA SER A 212 10.79 -34.02 -10.10
C SER A 212 9.55 -33.62 -10.85
N GLN A 213 8.39 -33.90 -10.27
CA GLN A 213 7.09 -33.42 -10.72
C GLN A 213 6.20 -33.10 -9.54
N GLU A 214 5.34 -32.12 -9.70
CA GLU A 214 4.36 -31.72 -8.69
C GLU A 214 3.07 -31.21 -9.34
N TYR A 215 2.03 -30.95 -8.53
CA TYR A 215 0.74 -30.46 -8.99
C TYR A 215 0.41 -29.15 -8.27
N GLU A 216 0.25 -28.09 -9.04
CA GLU A 216 0.04 -26.76 -8.53
C GLU A 216 -1.33 -26.17 -8.90
N LEU A 217 -1.92 -25.44 -7.95
CA LEU A 217 -3.21 -24.77 -8.12
C LEU A 217 -3.10 -23.41 -8.79
N ARG A 218 -1.92 -22.79 -8.74
CA ARG A 218 -1.69 -21.40 -9.17
C ARG A 218 -1.01 -21.35 -10.53
N SER A 219 -1.12 -20.20 -11.20
CA SER A 219 -0.36 -19.88 -12.39
C SER A 219 0.56 -18.65 -12.22
N LYS A 220 0.87 -18.32 -10.97
CA LYS A 220 1.92 -17.38 -10.57
C LYS A 220 2.85 -18.13 -9.61
N PHE A 221 4.11 -18.22 -10.00
CA PHE A 221 5.11 -19.00 -9.29
C PHE A 221 6.30 -18.14 -8.96
N TRP A 222 6.73 -18.15 -7.70
CA TRP A 222 7.89 -17.42 -7.25
C TRP A 222 8.67 -18.18 -6.18
N ALA A 223 10.01 -18.10 -6.26
CA ALA A 223 10.91 -18.75 -5.30
C ALA A 223 10.66 -18.34 -3.85
N LEU A 224 10.33 -17.07 -3.61
CA LEU A 224 10.00 -16.57 -2.25
C LEU A 224 8.72 -17.20 -1.67
N GLU A 225 7.84 -17.75 -2.52
CA GLU A 225 6.65 -18.50 -2.14
C GLU A 225 6.88 -20.02 -2.16
N GLY A 226 8.13 -20.46 -2.26
CA GLY A 226 8.52 -21.87 -2.19
C GLY A 226 8.60 -22.57 -3.55
N PHE A 227 8.41 -21.87 -4.68
CA PHE A 227 8.56 -22.47 -6.00
C PHE A 227 9.98 -23.01 -6.23
N ALA A 228 10.08 -24.28 -6.63
CA ALA A 228 11.32 -25.01 -6.90
C ALA A 228 12.33 -25.04 -5.71
N LYS A 229 11.89 -24.80 -4.48
CA LYS A 229 12.73 -24.67 -3.29
C LYS A 229 13.70 -25.84 -3.11
N ASP A 230 13.19 -27.08 -3.21
CA ASP A 230 13.99 -28.30 -2.99
C ASP A 230 14.96 -28.58 -4.14
N ILE A 231 14.75 -27.97 -5.30
CA ILE A 231 15.59 -28.14 -6.49
C ILE A 231 16.72 -27.10 -6.50
N ILE A 232 16.43 -25.87 -6.03
CA ILE A 232 17.37 -24.76 -5.98
C ILE A 232 18.35 -24.89 -4.82
N ALA A 233 17.93 -25.50 -3.71
CA ALA A 233 18.74 -25.68 -2.51
C ALA A 233 19.89 -26.70 -2.67
N LYS A 234 19.93 -27.48 -3.75
CA LYS A 234 21.04 -28.39 -4.05
C LYS A 234 22.23 -27.60 -4.57
N GLU A 235 23.40 -27.83 -4.00
CA GLU A 235 24.65 -27.07 -4.19
C GLU A 235 25.11 -26.91 -5.65
N GLU A 236 24.75 -27.80 -6.54
CA GLU A 236 24.97 -27.68 -7.97
C GLU A 236 23.65 -27.15 -8.59
N ARG A 237 23.58 -25.85 -8.93
CA ARG A 237 22.47 -25.31 -9.70
C ARG A 237 22.46 -25.94 -11.08
N PRO A 238 21.64 -26.97 -11.33
CA PRO A 238 21.55 -27.56 -12.66
C PRO A 238 20.92 -26.56 -13.61
N ASP A 239 21.20 -26.70 -14.89
CA ASP A 239 20.49 -25.98 -15.95
C ASP A 239 19.03 -26.46 -15.96
N ILE A 240 18.14 -25.76 -15.26
CA ILE A 240 16.78 -26.21 -14.99
C ILE A 240 15.85 -25.70 -16.06
N PHE A 241 15.14 -26.64 -16.69
CA PHE A 241 14.01 -26.40 -17.55
C PHE A 241 12.74 -26.89 -16.83
N VAL A 242 11.68 -26.08 -16.89
CA VAL A 242 10.39 -26.38 -16.25
C VAL A 242 9.31 -26.39 -17.32
N LYS A 243 8.48 -27.42 -17.28
CA LYS A 243 7.30 -27.50 -18.13
C LYS A 243 6.04 -27.50 -17.26
N PHE A 244 5.13 -26.59 -17.53
CA PHE A 244 3.80 -26.57 -16.95
C PHE A 244 2.81 -27.06 -17.99
N SER A 245 1.92 -27.94 -17.63
CA SER A 245 0.89 -28.45 -18.54
C SER A 245 -0.46 -28.63 -17.84
N CYS A 246 -1.53 -28.36 -18.58
CA CYS A 246 -2.89 -28.64 -18.17
C CYS A 246 -3.80 -28.77 -19.40
N ALA A 247 -4.95 -29.42 -19.22
CA ALA A 247 -6.06 -29.26 -20.13
C ALA A 247 -6.91 -28.07 -19.65
N TYR A 248 -7.19 -27.13 -20.52
CA TYR A 248 -8.05 -25.97 -20.29
C TYR A 248 -9.38 -26.15 -21.02
N THR A 249 -10.48 -25.98 -20.31
CA THR A 249 -11.83 -26.08 -20.89
C THR A 249 -12.55 -24.74 -20.71
N PRO A 250 -12.57 -23.87 -21.75
CA PRO A 250 -13.24 -22.57 -21.69
C PRO A 250 -14.73 -22.70 -21.38
N ASP A 251 -15.26 -21.74 -20.62
CA ASP A 251 -16.70 -21.61 -20.34
C ASP A 251 -17.39 -20.53 -21.19
N VAL A 252 -16.63 -19.95 -22.16
CA VAL A 252 -17.09 -18.94 -23.13
C VAL A 252 -16.38 -19.18 -24.46
N THR A 253 -17.13 -19.08 -25.56
CA THR A 253 -16.55 -19.05 -26.92
C THR A 253 -16.08 -17.63 -27.26
N GLY A 254 -14.89 -17.50 -27.84
CA GLY A 254 -14.36 -16.23 -28.37
C GLY A 254 -12.86 -16.10 -28.21
N ILE A 255 -12.38 -14.87 -28.35
CA ILE A 255 -10.96 -14.55 -28.27
C ILE A 255 -10.55 -14.53 -26.79
N HIS A 256 -9.71 -15.49 -26.40
CA HIS A 256 -9.04 -15.52 -25.11
C HIS A 256 -7.69 -14.83 -25.23
N GLU A 257 -7.35 -14.02 -24.25
CA GLU A 257 -6.08 -13.33 -24.11
C GLU A 257 -5.19 -14.07 -23.13
N PHE A 258 -3.93 -14.26 -23.48
CA PHE A 258 -2.92 -14.90 -22.64
C PHE A 258 -1.76 -13.94 -22.41
N GLU A 259 -1.09 -14.07 -21.26
CA GLU A 259 0.03 -13.24 -20.89
C GLU A 259 1.08 -14.06 -20.15
N ILE A 260 2.36 -13.83 -20.47
CA ILE A 260 3.47 -14.49 -19.80
C ILE A 260 4.63 -13.52 -19.59
N PHE A 261 5.25 -13.61 -18.44
CA PHE A 261 6.54 -13.00 -18.14
C PHE A 261 7.26 -13.82 -17.05
N ALA A 262 8.60 -13.77 -17.02
CA ALA A 262 9.40 -14.64 -16.16
C ALA A 262 10.75 -14.01 -15.82
N ILE A 263 11.41 -14.52 -14.79
CA ILE A 263 12.86 -14.35 -14.62
C ILE A 263 13.53 -15.46 -15.44
N GLY A 264 13.95 -15.14 -16.68
CA GLY A 264 14.46 -16.09 -17.67
C GLY A 264 13.60 -16.12 -18.92
N LYS A 265 13.60 -17.27 -19.63
CA LYS A 265 12.95 -17.46 -20.92
C LYS A 265 11.70 -18.29 -20.78
N SER A 266 10.66 -17.94 -21.54
CA SER A 266 9.39 -18.68 -21.48
C SER A 266 8.65 -18.70 -22.81
N LYS A 267 7.84 -19.74 -23.03
CA LYS A 267 6.93 -19.90 -24.18
C LYS A 267 5.58 -20.38 -23.71
N PHE A 268 4.53 -19.98 -24.42
CA PHE A 268 3.18 -20.43 -24.20
C PHE A 268 2.60 -21.08 -25.44
N LEU A 269 2.13 -22.31 -25.33
CA LEU A 269 1.61 -23.10 -26.44
C LEU A 269 0.19 -23.58 -26.14
N ILE A 270 -0.64 -23.69 -27.19
CA ILE A 270 -1.98 -24.31 -27.16
C ILE A 270 -2.00 -25.39 -28.23
N ASP A 271 -2.31 -26.63 -27.87
CA ASP A 271 -2.32 -27.81 -28.76
C ASP A 271 -1.03 -27.91 -29.59
N GLY A 272 0.11 -27.63 -28.97
CA GLY A 272 1.44 -27.64 -29.58
C GLY A 272 1.76 -26.45 -30.50
N LYS A 273 0.81 -25.51 -30.70
CA LYS A 273 1.04 -24.28 -31.44
C LYS A 273 1.54 -23.17 -30.51
N GLU A 274 2.68 -22.56 -30.83
CA GLU A 274 3.21 -21.42 -30.10
C GLU A 274 2.29 -20.20 -30.26
N ILE A 275 1.84 -19.65 -29.12
CA ILE A 275 1.00 -18.46 -29.03
C ILE A 275 1.81 -17.26 -28.56
N ILE A 276 2.76 -17.47 -27.61
CA ILE A 276 3.63 -16.41 -27.11
C ILE A 276 5.07 -16.94 -27.08
N ASP A 277 5.98 -16.17 -27.68
CA ASP A 277 7.43 -16.35 -27.59
C ASP A 277 8.06 -15.26 -26.73
N ASN A 278 8.42 -15.63 -25.51
CA ASN A 278 9.26 -14.86 -24.60
C ASN A 278 10.60 -15.59 -24.40
N TRP A 279 11.11 -16.25 -25.45
CA TRP A 279 12.33 -17.03 -25.46
C TRP A 279 13.39 -16.46 -26.39
N SER A 280 12.98 -16.16 -27.61
CA SER A 280 13.92 -15.74 -28.70
C SER A 280 14.35 -14.28 -28.52
N ASN A 281 13.49 -13.43 -27.99
CA ASN A 281 13.77 -12.02 -27.73
C ASN A 281 13.12 -11.62 -26.39
N THR A 282 13.91 -11.51 -25.33
CA THR A 282 13.47 -11.07 -24.02
C THR A 282 13.87 -9.61 -23.81
N GLU A 283 12.94 -8.80 -23.31
CA GLU A 283 13.19 -7.41 -22.90
C GLU A 283 13.04 -7.30 -21.38
N PRO A 284 13.85 -6.47 -20.70
CA PRO A 284 13.67 -6.21 -19.26
C PRO A 284 12.28 -5.64 -18.97
N GLY A 285 11.66 -6.09 -17.88
CA GLY A 285 10.37 -5.63 -17.41
C GLY A 285 10.42 -5.19 -15.95
N ASP A 286 9.28 -4.73 -15.45
CA ASP A 286 9.12 -4.21 -14.08
C ASP A 286 8.63 -5.26 -13.07
N ALA A 287 8.21 -6.44 -13.53
CA ALA A 287 7.74 -7.51 -12.67
C ALA A 287 8.87 -8.15 -11.86
N PHE A 288 8.48 -8.79 -10.73
CA PHE A 288 9.42 -9.50 -9.86
C PHE A 288 10.60 -8.63 -9.40
N PHE A 289 10.31 -7.43 -8.86
CA PHE A 289 11.31 -6.42 -8.45
C PHE A 289 12.22 -5.95 -9.60
N ALA A 290 11.65 -5.79 -10.79
CA ALA A 290 12.37 -5.44 -12.01
C ALA A 290 13.47 -6.46 -12.42
N LEU A 291 13.36 -7.71 -11.96
CA LEU A 291 14.22 -8.83 -12.38
C LEU A 291 13.63 -9.63 -13.52
N GLY A 292 12.33 -9.48 -13.78
CA GLY A 292 11.60 -10.21 -14.81
C GLY A 292 11.72 -9.60 -16.19
N THR A 293 11.23 -10.36 -17.19
CA THR A 293 11.05 -9.87 -18.55
C THR A 293 9.83 -8.97 -18.66
N ALA A 294 9.80 -8.12 -19.69
CA ALA A 294 8.59 -7.43 -20.09
C ALA A 294 7.47 -8.44 -20.40
N SER A 295 6.24 -8.07 -20.04
CA SER A 295 5.06 -8.90 -20.32
C SER A 295 4.86 -9.07 -21.83
N LYS A 296 4.60 -10.31 -22.26
CA LYS A 296 4.19 -10.62 -23.62
C LYS A 296 2.81 -11.23 -23.66
N LYS A 297 1.99 -10.77 -24.61
CA LYS A 297 0.60 -11.18 -24.79
C LYS A 297 0.40 -11.91 -26.10
N GLY A 298 -0.56 -12.85 -26.09
CA GLY A 298 -1.01 -13.56 -27.26
C GLY A 298 -2.50 -13.86 -27.17
N THR A 299 -3.12 -14.23 -28.29
CA THR A 299 -4.56 -14.51 -28.34
C THR A 299 -4.85 -15.82 -29.06
N ALA A 300 -5.93 -16.48 -28.66
CA ALA A 300 -6.48 -17.62 -29.38
C ALA A 300 -8.01 -17.57 -29.34
N ASN A 301 -8.63 -17.94 -30.46
CA ASN A 301 -10.08 -18.12 -30.52
C ASN A 301 -10.43 -19.52 -30.02
N LEU A 302 -11.07 -19.63 -28.87
CA LEU A 302 -11.40 -20.89 -28.23
C LEU A 302 -12.91 -21.09 -28.17
N GLU A 303 -13.34 -22.36 -28.22
CA GLU A 303 -14.75 -22.76 -28.18
C GLU A 303 -15.13 -23.22 -26.78
N ASN A 304 -16.32 -22.78 -26.30
CA ASN A 304 -16.90 -23.23 -25.04
C ASN A 304 -16.96 -24.76 -24.95
N ALA A 305 -16.65 -25.30 -23.78
CA ALA A 305 -16.66 -26.73 -23.45
C ALA A 305 -15.72 -27.63 -24.27
N LYS A 306 -14.91 -27.07 -25.17
CA LYS A 306 -13.88 -27.81 -25.88
C LYS A 306 -12.58 -27.80 -25.08
N LYS A 307 -11.94 -28.96 -24.99
CA LYS A 307 -10.70 -29.13 -24.24
C LYS A 307 -9.50 -28.78 -25.11
N TYR A 308 -8.59 -27.97 -24.59
CA TYR A 308 -7.33 -27.53 -25.21
C TYR A 308 -6.15 -27.90 -24.32
N GLN A 309 -5.06 -28.37 -24.91
CA GLN A 309 -3.82 -28.66 -24.18
C GLN A 309 -2.99 -27.39 -24.08
N ILE A 310 -2.79 -26.91 -22.86
CA ILE A 310 -1.91 -25.79 -22.54
C ILE A 310 -0.55 -26.34 -22.12
N GLU A 311 0.50 -25.82 -22.71
CA GLU A 311 1.89 -26.09 -22.33
C GLU A 311 2.64 -24.76 -22.17
N ILE A 312 3.37 -24.62 -21.07
CA ILE A 312 4.29 -23.51 -20.84
C ILE A 312 5.69 -24.10 -20.64
N GLN A 313 6.62 -23.61 -21.41
CA GLN A 313 8.04 -23.94 -21.33
C GLN A 313 8.75 -22.79 -20.64
N TYR A 314 9.55 -23.09 -19.61
CA TYR A 314 10.25 -22.10 -18.83
C TYR A 314 11.70 -22.52 -18.59
N LYS A 315 12.63 -21.68 -18.98
CA LYS A 315 14.06 -21.82 -18.65
C LYS A 315 14.44 -20.73 -17.66
N PHE A 316 14.78 -21.15 -16.46
CA PHE A 316 15.25 -20.25 -15.43
C PHE A 316 16.63 -19.67 -15.77
N GLU A 317 16.76 -18.34 -15.69
CA GLU A 317 18.03 -17.62 -15.83
C GLU A 317 18.09 -16.56 -14.72
N GLY A 318 19.07 -16.63 -13.79
CA GLY A 318 19.19 -15.67 -12.71
C GLY A 318 19.30 -16.29 -11.30
N ASN A 319 18.91 -15.53 -10.29
CA ASN A 319 19.06 -15.93 -8.88
C ASN A 319 17.78 -16.51 -8.25
N PHE A 320 16.62 -16.14 -8.76
CA PHE A 320 15.31 -16.53 -8.21
C PHE A 320 14.36 -16.95 -9.34
N PRO A 321 13.90 -18.21 -9.40
CA PRO A 321 12.91 -18.59 -10.39
C PRO A 321 11.58 -17.91 -10.11
N ALA A 322 11.02 -17.32 -11.16
CA ALA A 322 9.69 -16.74 -11.13
C ALA A 322 9.06 -16.74 -12.53
N ILE A 323 7.78 -17.07 -12.60
CA ILE A 323 6.98 -17.02 -13.83
C ILE A 323 5.53 -16.66 -13.51
N TYR A 324 4.94 -15.82 -14.35
CA TYR A 324 3.53 -15.46 -14.34
C TYR A 324 2.86 -15.91 -15.61
N ILE A 325 1.67 -16.50 -15.48
CA ILE A 325 0.89 -17.01 -16.60
C ILE A 325 -0.54 -16.53 -16.44
N GLY A 326 -0.94 -15.57 -17.26
CA GLY A 326 -2.27 -14.96 -17.26
C GLY A 326 -3.18 -15.54 -18.33
N CYS A 327 -4.49 -15.57 -18.03
CA CYS A 327 -5.54 -15.95 -18.98
C CYS A 327 -6.80 -15.12 -18.73
N LYS A 328 -7.27 -14.39 -19.72
CA LYS A 328 -8.55 -13.68 -19.68
C LYS A 328 -9.47 -14.20 -20.79
N ALA A 329 -10.58 -14.81 -20.39
CA ALA A 329 -11.67 -15.12 -21.26
C ALA A 329 -12.46 -13.86 -21.67
N PRO A 330 -13.20 -13.87 -22.80
CA PRO A 330 -14.12 -12.80 -23.13
C PRO A 330 -15.14 -12.55 -22.03
N ASP A 331 -15.51 -11.31 -21.79
CA ASP A 331 -16.58 -10.99 -20.85
C ASP A 331 -17.93 -11.49 -21.39
N LYS A 332 -18.74 -12.10 -20.51
CA LYS A 332 -20.05 -12.65 -20.87
C LYS A 332 -21.11 -11.58 -21.15
N VAL A 333 -20.85 -10.37 -20.66
CA VAL A 333 -21.73 -9.20 -20.79
C VAL A 333 -20.88 -7.95 -21.02
N ASP A 334 -21.47 -6.91 -21.56
CA ASP A 334 -20.84 -5.59 -21.62
C ASP A 334 -20.90 -4.96 -20.22
N LEU A 335 -19.81 -5.10 -19.46
CA LEU A 335 -19.71 -4.65 -18.08
C LEU A 335 -19.99 -3.14 -17.90
N PHE A 336 -19.54 -2.34 -18.88
CA PHE A 336 -19.71 -0.89 -18.82
C PHE A 336 -21.18 -0.51 -18.97
N ASN A 337 -21.85 -1.03 -20.01
CA ASN A 337 -23.26 -0.76 -20.23
C ASN A 337 -24.17 -1.37 -19.15
N GLU A 338 -23.82 -2.53 -18.60
CA GLU A 338 -24.52 -3.11 -17.45
C GLU A 338 -24.48 -2.17 -16.23
N ALA A 339 -23.31 -1.58 -15.93
CA ALA A 339 -23.17 -0.62 -14.84
C ALA A 339 -24.01 0.64 -15.07
N LEU A 340 -24.04 1.18 -16.29
CA LEU A 340 -24.89 2.34 -16.63
C LEU A 340 -26.37 2.01 -16.50
N GLN A 341 -26.79 0.82 -16.87
CA GLN A 341 -28.19 0.39 -16.71
C GLN A 341 -28.57 0.31 -15.22
N ILE A 342 -27.69 -0.26 -14.38
CA ILE A 342 -27.93 -0.30 -12.93
C ILE A 342 -28.02 1.12 -12.36
N ALA A 343 -27.12 2.03 -12.76
CA ALA A 343 -27.15 3.41 -12.29
C ALA A 343 -28.47 4.14 -12.57
N LYS A 344 -29.14 3.83 -13.69
CA LYS A 344 -30.47 4.37 -14.05
C LYS A 344 -31.62 3.83 -13.18
N GLU A 345 -31.47 2.60 -12.66
CA GLU A 345 -32.56 1.83 -12.04
C GLU A 345 -32.59 1.95 -10.52
N VAL A 346 -31.63 2.66 -9.91
CA VAL A 346 -31.47 2.74 -8.46
C VAL A 346 -31.54 4.17 -7.94
N ASP A 347 -31.93 4.32 -6.69
CA ASP A 347 -32.01 5.63 -6.02
C ASP A 347 -30.64 6.23 -5.78
N GLN A 348 -29.66 5.38 -5.43
CA GLN A 348 -28.30 5.79 -5.09
C GLN A 348 -27.26 4.77 -5.59
N VAL A 349 -26.07 5.27 -5.94
CA VAL A 349 -24.95 4.43 -6.35
C VAL A 349 -23.80 4.54 -5.34
N ILE A 350 -23.19 3.41 -5.02
CA ILE A 350 -21.90 3.31 -4.32
C ILE A 350 -20.91 2.73 -5.31
N MET A 351 -19.97 3.55 -5.77
CA MET A 351 -18.90 3.08 -6.65
C MET A 351 -17.65 2.77 -5.83
N VAL A 352 -17.11 1.55 -5.98
CA VAL A 352 -15.84 1.15 -5.35
C VAL A 352 -14.81 0.93 -6.44
N VAL A 353 -13.92 1.89 -6.58
CA VAL A 353 -12.89 1.94 -7.62
C VAL A 353 -11.50 2.01 -6.98
N GLY A 354 -10.47 1.67 -7.73
CA GLY A 354 -9.12 1.74 -7.18
C GLY A 354 -8.08 1.01 -7.98
N THR A 355 -7.01 0.71 -7.29
CA THR A 355 -5.86 -0.05 -7.76
C THR A 355 -5.87 -1.47 -7.19
N ASN A 356 -4.84 -2.24 -7.47
CA ASN A 356 -4.60 -3.56 -6.88
C ASN A 356 -3.11 -3.76 -6.61
N SER A 357 -2.74 -4.92 -6.07
CA SER A 357 -1.35 -5.25 -5.73
C SER A 357 -0.38 -5.33 -6.92
N ASP A 358 -0.86 -5.37 -8.14
CA ASP A 358 0.00 -5.31 -9.32
C ASP A 358 0.36 -3.86 -9.69
N TRP A 359 -0.54 -2.90 -9.39
CA TRP A 359 -0.32 -1.47 -9.58
C TRP A 359 0.46 -0.83 -8.45
N GLU A 360 0.19 -1.25 -7.20
CA GLU A 360 0.84 -0.73 -6.00
C GLU A 360 1.59 -1.86 -5.29
N THR A 361 2.84 -2.04 -5.69
CA THR A 361 3.73 -3.11 -5.24
C THR A 361 5.13 -2.57 -5.00
N GLU A 362 5.89 -3.30 -4.20
CA GLU A 362 7.31 -3.02 -3.95
C GLU A 362 8.16 -3.18 -5.23
N GLY A 363 9.17 -2.33 -5.39
CA GLY A 363 10.13 -2.38 -6.49
C GLY A 363 9.59 -1.91 -7.84
N ASN A 364 8.43 -1.23 -7.85
CA ASN A 364 7.82 -0.74 -9.09
C ASN A 364 7.09 0.58 -8.87
N ASP A 365 7.55 1.62 -9.55
CA ASP A 365 6.93 2.94 -9.51
C ASP A 365 5.76 3.06 -10.48
N ARG A 366 4.73 3.77 -10.08
CA ARG A 366 3.66 4.17 -10.99
C ARG A 366 4.16 5.30 -11.89
N THR A 367 3.96 5.17 -13.20
CA THR A 367 4.35 6.17 -14.19
C THR A 367 3.46 7.40 -14.18
N ASP A 368 2.23 7.24 -13.67
CA ASP A 368 1.24 8.31 -13.45
C ASP A 368 0.38 7.98 -12.22
N PHE A 369 -0.54 8.87 -11.86
CA PHE A 369 -1.44 8.65 -10.72
C PHE A 369 -2.93 8.65 -11.12
N ASN A 370 -3.24 8.28 -12.37
CA ASN A 370 -4.61 8.03 -12.79
C ASN A 370 -5.14 6.72 -12.18
N LEU A 371 -6.45 6.60 -12.11
CA LEU A 371 -7.08 5.29 -11.91
C LEU A 371 -6.82 4.42 -13.15
N PRO A 372 -6.47 3.14 -12.97
CA PRO A 372 -6.18 2.26 -14.11
C PRO A 372 -7.41 1.94 -14.95
N SER A 373 -7.18 1.58 -16.21
CA SER A 373 -8.21 1.16 -17.18
C SER A 373 -9.28 2.24 -17.39
N GLN A 374 -10.53 1.85 -17.62
CA GLN A 374 -11.66 2.73 -17.94
C GLN A 374 -12.38 3.26 -16.68
N GLN A 375 -11.74 3.29 -15.52
CA GLN A 375 -12.42 3.68 -14.28
C GLN A 375 -12.83 5.16 -14.28
N ASN A 376 -12.01 6.06 -14.81
CA ASN A 376 -12.36 7.48 -14.89
C ASN A 376 -13.57 7.73 -15.79
N GLU A 377 -13.61 7.07 -16.95
CA GLU A 377 -14.75 7.14 -17.89
C GLU A 377 -16.01 6.54 -17.27
N LEU A 378 -15.88 5.44 -16.54
CA LEU A 378 -17.01 4.80 -15.84
C LEU A 378 -17.57 5.73 -14.74
N ILE A 379 -16.70 6.38 -13.96
CA ILE A 379 -17.09 7.34 -12.93
C ILE A 379 -17.87 8.50 -13.56
N ASP A 380 -17.32 9.12 -14.59
CA ASP A 380 -17.98 10.23 -15.27
C ASP A 380 -19.35 9.83 -15.82
N ALA A 381 -19.45 8.69 -16.52
CA ALA A 381 -20.70 8.21 -17.11
C ALA A 381 -21.76 7.84 -16.06
N VAL A 382 -21.37 7.23 -14.94
CA VAL A 382 -22.28 6.87 -13.85
C VAL A 382 -22.80 8.12 -13.15
N ILE A 383 -21.94 9.10 -12.85
CA ILE A 383 -22.35 10.35 -12.18
C ILE A 383 -23.29 11.18 -13.07
N ASP A 384 -23.05 11.22 -14.38
CA ASP A 384 -23.92 11.94 -15.33
C ASP A 384 -25.32 11.31 -15.41
N ILE A 385 -25.46 10.01 -15.14
CA ILE A 385 -26.74 9.29 -15.07
C ILE A 385 -27.39 9.40 -13.68
N ASN A 386 -26.61 9.17 -12.62
CA ASN A 386 -27.09 9.20 -11.24
C ASN A 386 -26.17 10.08 -10.37
N PRO A 387 -26.53 11.38 -10.21
CA PRO A 387 -25.73 12.30 -9.38
C PRO A 387 -25.69 11.95 -7.89
N ASN A 388 -26.54 11.01 -7.43
CA ASN A 388 -26.50 10.49 -6.07
C ASN A 388 -25.47 9.36 -5.94
N THR A 389 -24.26 9.60 -6.46
CA THR A 389 -23.17 8.65 -6.44
C THR A 389 -22.19 8.97 -5.31
N ILE A 390 -21.94 7.99 -4.46
CA ILE A 390 -20.87 7.97 -3.47
C ILE A 390 -19.68 7.23 -4.08
N LEU A 391 -18.51 7.86 -4.05
CA LEU A 391 -17.29 7.28 -4.58
C LEU A 391 -16.38 6.80 -3.44
N VAL A 392 -16.01 5.54 -3.47
CA VAL A 392 -15.11 4.87 -2.54
C VAL A 392 -13.81 4.57 -3.26
N LEU A 393 -12.72 5.17 -2.81
CA LEU A 393 -11.38 5.03 -3.37
C LEU A 393 -10.59 3.98 -2.59
N ASN A 394 -10.36 2.83 -3.20
CA ASN A 394 -9.55 1.75 -2.67
C ASN A 394 -8.16 1.80 -3.32
N THR A 395 -7.34 2.74 -2.87
CA THR A 395 -5.98 3.00 -3.37
C THR A 395 -5.01 3.19 -2.21
N GLY A 396 -3.78 2.74 -2.34
CA GLY A 396 -2.74 2.91 -1.31
C GLY A 396 -2.07 4.29 -1.34
N SER A 397 -2.22 5.03 -2.44
CA SER A 397 -1.58 6.33 -2.69
C SER A 397 -2.56 7.34 -3.31
N PRO A 398 -2.21 8.64 -3.37
CA PRO A 398 -3.00 9.65 -4.06
C PRO A 398 -3.27 9.30 -5.52
N ILE A 399 -4.44 9.72 -6.02
CA ILE A 399 -4.83 9.59 -7.42
C ILE A 399 -5.32 10.92 -7.98
N LYS A 400 -5.25 11.06 -9.31
CA LYS A 400 -5.86 12.17 -10.04
C LYS A 400 -7.38 12.03 -10.06
N MET A 401 -8.08 13.12 -9.77
CA MET A 401 -9.54 13.14 -9.63
C MET A 401 -10.19 14.12 -10.61
N PRO A 402 -10.18 13.86 -11.94
CA PRO A 402 -10.73 14.81 -12.92
C PRO A 402 -12.22 15.08 -12.74
N TRP A 403 -12.94 14.14 -12.20
CA TRP A 403 -14.39 14.15 -11.94
C TRP A 403 -14.80 14.78 -10.59
N ILE A 404 -13.87 15.27 -9.78
CA ILE A 404 -14.13 15.67 -8.39
C ILE A 404 -15.22 16.75 -8.22
N HIS A 405 -15.39 17.61 -9.22
CA HIS A 405 -16.43 18.67 -9.17
C HIS A 405 -17.84 18.14 -9.42
N LYS A 406 -17.99 16.99 -10.04
CA LYS A 406 -19.28 16.38 -10.33
C LYS A 406 -19.77 15.50 -9.18
N VAL A 407 -18.85 14.85 -8.46
CA VAL A 407 -19.20 13.89 -7.40
C VAL A 407 -19.55 14.60 -6.11
N LYS A 408 -20.58 14.12 -5.41
CA LYS A 408 -21.06 14.72 -4.15
C LYS A 408 -20.39 14.14 -2.90
N SER A 409 -19.97 12.89 -2.93
CA SER A 409 -19.33 12.25 -1.77
C SER A 409 -18.17 11.34 -2.18
N VAL A 410 -17.03 11.49 -1.49
CA VAL A 410 -15.81 10.72 -1.74
C VAL A 410 -15.19 10.26 -0.43
N ILE A 411 -14.90 8.96 -0.32
CA ILE A 411 -14.19 8.36 0.81
C ILE A 411 -12.89 7.74 0.30
N GLN A 412 -11.76 8.08 0.89
CA GLN A 412 -10.48 7.39 0.73
C GLN A 412 -10.40 6.28 1.77
N THR A 413 -10.25 5.04 1.33
CA THR A 413 -10.28 3.87 2.23
C THR A 413 -8.96 3.17 2.38
N TRP A 414 -7.97 3.53 1.56
CA TRP A 414 -6.66 2.87 1.53
C TRP A 414 -6.80 1.36 1.24
N TYR A 415 -5.79 0.58 1.66
CA TYR A 415 -5.83 -0.88 1.78
C TYR A 415 -5.98 -1.23 3.26
N ALA A 416 -7.23 -1.39 3.68
CA ALA A 416 -7.61 -1.37 5.08
C ALA A 416 -7.61 -2.75 5.78
N GLY A 417 -6.95 -3.76 5.20
CA GLY A 417 -6.83 -5.08 5.79
C GLY A 417 -8.09 -5.95 5.71
N GLN A 418 -8.05 -7.10 6.40
CA GLN A 418 -9.09 -8.14 6.28
C GLN A 418 -10.51 -7.70 6.68
N GLU A 419 -10.67 -6.66 7.51
CA GLU A 419 -11.96 -6.12 7.95
C GLU A 419 -12.48 -4.94 7.10
N PHE A 420 -11.88 -4.71 5.94
CA PHE A 420 -12.16 -3.55 5.08
C PHE A 420 -13.65 -3.35 4.79
N GLY A 421 -14.35 -4.38 4.30
CA GLY A 421 -15.77 -4.25 3.94
C GLY A 421 -16.66 -3.94 5.14
N ASN A 422 -16.42 -4.59 6.29
CA ASN A 422 -17.17 -4.33 7.52
C ASN A 422 -16.93 -2.91 8.05
N ALA A 423 -15.69 -2.44 7.99
CA ALA A 423 -15.33 -1.08 8.39
C ALA A 423 -16.02 -0.04 7.50
N LEU A 424 -15.94 -0.22 6.18
CA LEU A 424 -16.60 0.66 5.21
C LEU A 424 -18.12 0.67 5.38
N ALA A 425 -18.74 -0.49 5.60
CA ALA A 425 -20.18 -0.58 5.80
C ALA A 425 -20.63 0.25 7.03
N ASN A 426 -19.90 0.19 8.15
CA ASN A 426 -20.21 0.99 9.34
C ASN A 426 -20.08 2.51 9.09
N ILE A 427 -19.09 2.92 8.31
CA ILE A 427 -18.94 4.34 7.89
C ILE A 427 -20.14 4.74 7.01
N ILE A 428 -20.40 4.01 5.94
CA ILE A 428 -21.45 4.37 4.97
C ILE A 428 -22.83 4.42 5.62
N THR A 429 -23.15 3.49 6.53
CA THR A 429 -24.46 3.49 7.23
C THR A 429 -24.57 4.49 8.39
N GLY A 430 -23.47 5.13 8.78
CA GLY A 430 -23.46 6.11 9.85
C GLY A 430 -23.37 5.55 11.27
N ASP A 431 -23.08 4.26 11.44
CA ASP A 431 -22.82 3.67 12.75
C ASP A 431 -21.56 4.30 13.38
N ILE A 432 -20.62 4.66 12.53
CA ILE A 432 -19.38 5.37 12.90
C ILE A 432 -19.24 6.62 12.01
N SER A 433 -19.07 7.77 12.64
CA SER A 433 -18.70 8.99 11.93
C SER A 433 -17.21 8.94 11.56
N PRO A 434 -16.84 9.19 10.29
CA PRO A 434 -15.43 9.21 9.89
C PRO A 434 -14.64 10.27 10.65
N SER A 435 -13.40 9.93 11.00
CA SER A 435 -12.48 10.82 11.73
C SER A 435 -11.06 10.80 11.18
N GLY A 436 -10.78 9.95 10.19
CA GLY A 436 -9.47 9.85 9.56
C GLY A 436 -9.04 11.16 8.91
N LYS A 437 -7.73 11.41 8.90
CA LYS A 437 -7.09 12.58 8.27
C LYS A 437 -6.03 12.10 7.27
N LEU A 438 -5.87 12.82 6.16
CA LEU A 438 -4.88 12.50 5.14
C LEU A 438 -3.46 12.62 5.72
N PRO A 439 -2.64 11.56 5.65
CA PRO A 439 -1.25 11.59 6.10
C PRO A 439 -0.31 12.20 5.05
N SER A 440 -0.84 12.56 3.88
CA SER A 440 -0.10 13.20 2.78
C SER A 440 -0.98 14.21 2.06
N THR A 441 -0.35 15.14 1.33
CA THR A 441 -1.05 16.05 0.43
C THR A 441 -1.48 15.31 -0.83
N PHE A 442 -2.71 15.50 -1.29
CA PHE A 442 -3.18 15.02 -2.58
C PHE A 442 -2.97 16.14 -3.62
N PRO A 443 -2.04 15.98 -4.56
CA PRO A 443 -1.79 16.99 -5.60
C PRO A 443 -2.90 17.02 -6.65
N ILE A 444 -3.03 18.12 -7.37
CA ILE A 444 -3.88 18.21 -8.56
C ILE A 444 -3.17 17.54 -9.74
N ASN A 445 -1.88 17.79 -9.91
CA ASN A 445 -1.04 17.19 -10.94
C ASN A 445 0.22 16.60 -10.33
N ILE A 446 0.79 15.58 -10.95
CA ILE A 446 2.01 14.93 -10.48
C ILE A 446 3.21 15.89 -10.53
N GLU A 447 3.20 16.81 -11.49
CA GLU A 447 4.22 17.85 -11.68
C GLU A 447 4.30 18.83 -10.50
N ASP A 448 3.24 18.91 -9.69
CA ASP A 448 3.18 19.76 -8.50
C ASP A 448 3.95 19.18 -7.30
N THR A 449 4.40 17.92 -7.38
CA THR A 449 5.11 17.26 -6.29
C THR A 449 6.56 17.73 -6.17
N SER A 450 7.09 17.75 -4.94
CA SER A 450 8.43 18.28 -4.67
C SER A 450 9.56 17.51 -5.36
N ALA A 451 9.38 16.22 -5.58
CA ALA A 451 10.39 15.33 -6.16
C ALA A 451 10.29 15.19 -7.69
N PHE A 452 9.25 15.75 -8.35
CA PHE A 452 9.00 15.52 -9.77
C PHE A 452 10.20 15.85 -10.69
N SER A 453 10.91 16.91 -10.39
CA SER A 453 12.06 17.34 -11.22
C SER A 453 13.34 16.56 -10.94
N SER A 454 13.45 15.87 -9.82
CA SER A 454 14.68 15.21 -9.37
C SER A 454 14.58 13.67 -9.36
N TYR A 455 13.38 13.10 -9.29
CA TYR A 455 13.16 11.65 -9.28
C TYR A 455 12.88 11.13 -10.71
N PRO A 456 13.40 9.96 -11.11
CA PRO A 456 14.22 8.98 -10.37
C PRO A 456 15.73 9.32 -10.35
N GLY A 457 16.13 10.49 -10.75
CA GLY A 457 17.52 10.92 -10.88
C GLY A 457 18.05 10.76 -12.30
N LYS A 458 19.30 11.15 -12.50
CA LYS A 458 20.02 11.08 -13.76
C LYS A 458 21.44 10.56 -13.52
N ASP A 459 21.92 9.66 -14.39
CA ASP A 459 23.29 9.13 -14.33
C ASP A 459 23.63 8.53 -12.94
N LEU A 460 22.71 7.77 -12.34
CA LEU A 460 22.80 7.20 -11.00
C LEU A 460 22.94 8.24 -9.86
N GLN A 461 22.58 9.48 -10.13
CA GLN A 461 22.57 10.55 -9.14
C GLN A 461 21.16 11.10 -8.96
N MET A 462 20.74 11.25 -7.71
CA MET A 462 19.48 11.89 -7.33
C MET A 462 19.77 13.00 -6.33
N ASN A 463 19.30 14.20 -6.63
CA ASN A 463 19.42 15.35 -5.75
C ASN A 463 18.12 15.58 -4.98
N TYR A 464 18.24 15.87 -3.69
CA TYR A 464 17.11 16.27 -2.84
C TYR A 464 16.98 17.80 -2.85
N ASP A 465 16.62 18.36 -4.01
CA ASP A 465 16.60 19.82 -4.23
C ASP A 465 15.54 20.54 -3.39
N GLU A 466 14.48 19.82 -2.99
CA GLU A 466 13.43 20.28 -2.09
C GLU A 466 13.91 20.48 -0.64
N LYS A 467 14.99 19.79 -0.23
CA LYS A 467 15.60 19.87 1.11
C LYS A 467 14.56 19.62 2.22
N LEU A 468 14.29 20.62 3.06
CA LEU A 468 13.32 20.56 4.16
C LEU A 468 11.85 20.72 3.69
N LEU A 469 11.63 21.07 2.43
CA LEU A 469 10.31 21.34 1.88
C LEU A 469 9.65 20.06 1.36
N VAL A 470 9.48 19.06 2.21
CA VAL A 470 8.84 17.78 1.89
C VAL A 470 7.34 17.83 2.23
N GLY A 471 6.51 17.22 1.38
CA GLY A 471 5.06 17.12 1.59
C GLY A 471 4.38 18.50 1.62
N TYR A 472 3.42 18.72 2.54
CA TYR A 472 2.66 19.98 2.64
C TYR A 472 3.52 21.23 2.77
N LYS A 473 4.74 21.12 3.31
CA LYS A 473 5.68 22.24 3.45
C LYS A 473 6.12 22.81 2.09
N TRP A 474 6.19 21.96 1.07
CA TRP A 474 6.44 22.37 -0.30
C TRP A 474 5.29 23.18 -0.87
N TYR A 475 4.06 22.64 -0.78
CA TYR A 475 2.86 23.31 -1.28
C TYR A 475 2.63 24.66 -0.59
N ASP A 476 2.75 24.70 0.73
CA ASP A 476 2.67 25.94 1.52
C ASP A 476 3.70 26.98 1.04
N LYS A 477 4.97 26.59 0.94
CA LYS A 477 6.07 27.51 0.58
C LYS A 477 5.97 27.99 -0.85
N LYS A 478 5.60 27.12 -1.77
CA LYS A 478 5.46 27.46 -3.19
C LYS A 478 4.10 28.04 -3.53
N LYS A 479 3.13 28.04 -2.58
CA LYS A 479 1.75 28.47 -2.78
C LYS A 479 1.06 27.70 -3.91
N ILE A 480 1.33 26.39 -3.99
CA ILE A 480 0.72 25.48 -4.97
C ILE A 480 -0.62 25.01 -4.41
N LYS A 481 -1.66 25.14 -5.23
CA LYS A 481 -2.99 24.64 -4.87
C LYS A 481 -3.01 23.12 -4.85
N THR A 482 -3.61 22.54 -3.81
CA THR A 482 -3.76 21.09 -3.64
C THR A 482 -5.17 20.62 -4.01
N GLN A 483 -5.32 19.34 -4.32
CA GLN A 483 -6.64 18.72 -4.41
C GLN A 483 -7.23 18.56 -3.00
N TYR A 484 -6.42 18.01 -2.09
CA TYR A 484 -6.69 17.97 -0.65
C TYR A 484 -5.39 18.18 0.12
N PRO A 485 -5.36 19.06 1.11
CA PRO A 485 -4.15 19.32 1.89
C PRO A 485 -3.85 18.18 2.87
N PHE A 486 -2.62 18.10 3.34
CA PHE A 486 -2.23 17.27 4.47
C PHE A 486 -3.14 17.53 5.68
N GLY A 487 -3.56 16.47 6.34
CA GLY A 487 -4.43 16.55 7.51
C GLY A 487 -5.92 16.74 7.20
N HIS A 488 -6.32 16.84 5.90
CA HIS A 488 -7.73 16.95 5.51
C HIS A 488 -8.50 15.67 5.84
N GLY A 489 -9.73 15.85 6.28
CA GLY A 489 -10.70 14.79 6.53
C GLY A 489 -11.94 15.37 7.21
N LEU A 490 -13.11 15.00 6.71
CA LEU A 490 -14.41 15.45 7.17
C LEU A 490 -15.02 14.45 8.17
N SER A 491 -16.04 14.88 8.87
CA SER A 491 -16.90 14.10 9.76
C SER A 491 -18.37 14.29 9.35
N TYR A 492 -19.26 13.44 9.85
CA TYR A 492 -20.71 13.66 9.72
C TYR A 492 -21.22 14.78 10.61
N THR A 493 -20.38 15.26 11.53
CA THR A 493 -20.68 16.39 12.39
C THR A 493 -19.75 17.57 12.13
N LYS A 494 -19.95 18.69 12.84
CA LYS A 494 -19.17 19.92 12.69
C LYS A 494 -18.55 20.30 14.02
N PHE A 495 -17.31 20.79 13.96
CA PHE A 495 -16.58 21.22 15.15
C PHE A 495 -16.27 22.71 15.10
N LYS A 496 -16.49 23.40 16.22
CA LYS A 496 -16.14 24.80 16.43
C LYS A 496 -14.96 24.88 17.40
N TYR A 497 -13.96 25.65 17.03
CA TYR A 497 -12.76 25.91 17.84
C TYR A 497 -12.86 27.33 18.43
N SER A 498 -12.38 27.50 19.69
CA SER A 498 -12.39 28.80 20.38
C SER A 498 -11.33 28.84 21.48
N ASN A 499 -11.09 30.02 22.03
CA ASN A 499 -10.34 30.26 23.28
C ASN A 499 -8.88 29.77 23.29
N LEU A 500 -8.11 30.01 22.20
CA LEU A 500 -6.69 29.63 22.20
C LEU A 500 -5.87 30.48 23.18
N ALA A 501 -5.34 29.83 24.19
CA ALA A 501 -4.35 30.35 25.14
C ALA A 501 -3.00 29.64 24.93
N ILE A 502 -1.92 30.38 25.08
CA ILE A 502 -0.54 29.86 25.01
C ILE A 502 0.17 30.27 26.28
N ASP A 503 0.59 29.29 27.07
CA ASP A 503 1.26 29.49 28.34
C ASP A 503 2.63 28.82 28.35
N GLU A 504 3.65 29.53 28.81
CA GLU A 504 4.96 28.97 29.08
C GLU A 504 4.91 28.21 30.43
N LEU A 505 5.33 26.95 30.37
CA LEU A 505 5.43 26.07 31.53
C LEU A 505 6.89 25.97 31.99
N LYS A 506 7.15 25.20 33.06
CA LYS A 506 8.51 24.85 33.45
C LYS A 506 9.18 23.95 32.38
N ASP A 507 10.50 23.91 32.43
CA ASP A 507 11.34 23.01 31.60
C ASP A 507 11.17 23.25 30.08
N ASP A 508 11.03 24.52 29.66
CA ASP A 508 10.88 24.94 28.26
C ASP A 508 9.68 24.29 27.53
N LEU A 509 8.65 23.92 28.27
CA LEU A 509 7.40 23.42 27.73
C LEU A 509 6.42 24.56 27.47
N ILE A 510 5.72 24.48 26.35
CA ILE A 510 4.66 25.42 25.97
C ILE A 510 3.33 24.67 25.94
N SER A 511 2.36 25.15 26.69
CA SER A 511 0.99 24.66 26.70
C SER A 511 0.14 25.46 25.72
N CYS A 512 -0.53 24.76 24.80
CA CYS A 512 -1.50 25.30 23.86
C CYS A 512 -2.89 24.79 24.26
N LYS A 513 -3.68 25.59 24.96
CA LYS A 513 -5.05 25.28 25.40
C LYS A 513 -6.06 25.92 24.47
N PHE A 514 -7.07 25.17 24.10
CA PHE A 514 -8.19 25.67 23.32
C PHE A 514 -9.44 24.83 23.57
N THR A 515 -10.59 25.37 23.20
CA THR A 515 -11.87 24.69 23.35
C THR A 515 -12.34 24.17 22.01
N ILE A 516 -12.84 22.92 21.97
CA ILE A 516 -13.51 22.34 20.82
C ILE A 516 -14.95 21.94 21.21
N LYS A 517 -15.91 22.26 20.35
CA LYS A 517 -17.33 21.95 20.53
C LYS A 517 -17.89 21.24 19.30
N ASN A 518 -18.58 20.14 19.52
CA ASN A 518 -19.41 19.52 18.50
C ASN A 518 -20.70 20.34 18.33
N THR A 519 -20.89 20.95 17.16
CA THR A 519 -22.06 21.79 16.85
C THR A 519 -23.08 21.13 15.94
N GLY A 520 -22.85 19.87 15.56
CA GLY A 520 -23.78 19.10 14.73
C GLY A 520 -24.57 18.07 15.52
N ASP A 521 -25.26 17.19 14.80
CA ASP A 521 -26.24 16.24 15.34
C ASP A 521 -25.69 14.83 15.51
N PHE A 522 -24.48 14.54 15.00
CA PHE A 522 -23.82 13.25 15.13
C PHE A 522 -22.69 13.30 16.17
N SER A 523 -22.51 12.20 16.89
CA SER A 523 -21.29 12.00 17.65
C SER A 523 -20.13 11.77 16.71
N GLY A 524 -18.94 12.27 17.03
CA GLY A 524 -17.77 12.08 16.19
C GLY A 524 -16.49 12.51 16.86
N ALA A 525 -15.35 12.08 16.31
CA ALA A 525 -14.04 12.53 16.74
C ALA A 525 -13.47 13.56 15.77
N GLU A 526 -12.76 14.55 16.32
CA GLU A 526 -11.95 15.50 15.56
C GLU A 526 -10.48 15.33 15.93
N ILE A 527 -9.60 15.52 14.96
CA ILE A 527 -8.15 15.57 15.19
C ILE A 527 -7.69 17.01 15.03
N SER A 528 -7.50 17.67 16.16
CA SER A 528 -6.95 19.02 16.24
C SER A 528 -5.45 18.99 16.00
N GLN A 529 -4.96 19.78 15.04
CA GLN A 529 -3.57 19.79 14.59
C GLN A 529 -2.91 21.12 14.99
N CYS A 530 -1.76 21.05 15.68
CA CYS A 530 -1.00 22.19 16.13
C CYS A 530 0.24 22.39 15.24
N TYR A 531 0.28 23.53 14.57
CA TYR A 531 1.39 23.91 13.69
C TYR A 531 2.15 25.09 14.27
N VAL A 532 3.48 25.05 14.19
CA VAL A 532 4.36 26.12 14.64
C VAL A 532 5.00 26.79 13.44
N GLU A 533 4.83 28.09 13.31
CA GLU A 533 5.46 28.98 12.34
C GLU A 533 6.48 29.86 13.03
N HIS A 534 7.74 29.85 12.58
CA HIS A 534 8.75 30.81 12.99
C HIS A 534 8.64 32.04 12.10
N MET A 535 8.42 33.22 12.66
CA MET A 535 8.12 34.45 11.91
C MET A 535 9.30 35.04 11.11
N ILE A 536 10.44 34.35 11.09
CA ILE A 536 11.60 34.74 10.28
C ILE A 536 11.47 34.06 8.90
N ASP A 537 11.20 34.86 7.86
CA ASP A 537 11.17 34.33 6.48
C ASP A 537 12.58 34.00 5.99
N THR A 538 12.80 32.72 5.72
CA THR A 538 13.97 32.25 4.98
C THR A 538 13.50 31.45 3.77
N LYS A 539 14.07 31.73 2.58
CA LYS A 539 13.65 31.10 1.31
C LYS A 539 13.67 29.57 1.33
N SER A 540 14.52 28.96 2.15
CA SER A 540 14.74 27.51 2.23
C SER A 540 14.01 26.81 3.37
N LYS A 541 13.29 27.53 4.24
CA LYS A 541 12.62 26.94 5.40
C LYS A 541 11.12 26.76 5.17
N PRO A 542 10.51 25.75 5.80
CA PRO A 542 9.05 25.61 5.84
C PRO A 542 8.36 26.85 6.42
N VAL A 543 7.15 27.14 5.94
CA VAL A 543 6.29 28.19 6.52
C VAL A 543 5.88 27.79 7.93
N LYS A 544 5.34 26.59 8.09
CA LYS A 544 4.91 26.02 9.38
C LYS A 544 5.23 24.52 9.44
N LYS A 545 5.30 23.98 10.66
CA LYS A 545 5.52 22.55 10.91
C LYS A 545 4.48 22.02 11.88
N LEU A 546 3.89 20.86 11.60
CA LEU A 546 3.08 20.12 12.57
C LEU A 546 3.97 19.71 13.73
N GLN A 547 3.58 20.06 14.96
CA GLN A 547 4.35 19.81 16.17
C GLN A 547 3.55 19.06 17.25
N GLY A 548 2.24 18.96 17.08
CA GLY A 548 1.39 18.18 17.96
C GLY A 548 -0.01 17.99 17.39
N PHE A 549 -0.73 17.04 17.90
CA PHE A 549 -2.14 16.82 17.59
C PHE A 549 -2.85 16.10 18.73
N ASP A 550 -4.16 16.24 18.79
CA ASP A 550 -5.02 15.53 19.74
C ASP A 550 -6.26 15.01 19.02
N LYS A 551 -6.68 13.78 19.34
CA LYS A 551 -7.92 13.18 18.85
C LYS A 551 -8.96 13.18 19.96
N THR A 552 -9.99 13.98 19.79
CA THR A 552 -11.04 14.17 20.80
C THR A 552 -12.39 13.69 20.26
N PHE A 553 -13.04 12.75 20.95
CA PHE A 553 -14.42 12.34 20.70
C PHE A 553 -15.40 13.23 21.46
N LEU A 554 -16.47 13.69 20.78
CA LEU A 554 -17.51 14.57 21.29
C LEU A 554 -18.90 14.09 20.87
N SER A 555 -19.80 14.00 21.83
CA SER A 555 -21.24 13.86 21.57
C SER A 555 -21.84 15.16 21.00
N PRO A 556 -23.04 15.13 20.42
CA PRO A 556 -23.72 16.34 19.99
C PRO A 556 -23.81 17.40 21.10
N GLN A 557 -23.43 18.64 20.78
CA GLN A 557 -23.36 19.81 21.67
C GLN A 557 -22.33 19.71 22.81
N GLU A 558 -21.59 18.60 22.94
CA GLU A 558 -20.50 18.48 23.91
C GLU A 558 -19.35 19.42 23.59
N GLU A 559 -18.71 19.94 24.63
CA GLU A 559 -17.56 20.85 24.57
C GLU A 559 -16.47 20.35 25.49
N LYS A 560 -15.21 20.39 25.03
CA LYS A 560 -14.03 20.03 25.82
C LYS A 560 -12.90 21.02 25.63
N GLU A 561 -12.16 21.26 26.69
CA GLU A 561 -10.86 21.92 26.65
C GLU A 561 -9.80 20.88 26.27
N ILE A 562 -8.96 21.22 25.31
CA ILE A 562 -7.86 20.42 24.81
C ILE A 562 -6.56 21.13 25.14
N GLU A 563 -5.56 20.38 25.55
CA GLU A 563 -4.22 20.87 25.80
C GLU A 563 -3.20 20.08 24.95
N ILE A 564 -2.46 20.78 24.10
CA ILE A 564 -1.31 20.23 23.35
C ILE A 564 -0.05 20.82 23.94
N ILE A 565 0.83 19.94 24.43
CA ILE A 565 2.13 20.34 25.00
C ILE A 565 3.19 20.28 23.90
N LEU A 566 3.88 21.38 23.69
CA LEU A 566 5.03 21.50 22.81
C LEU A 566 6.31 21.57 23.66
N ASN A 567 7.32 20.81 23.27
CA ASN A 567 8.63 20.82 23.93
C ASN A 567 9.64 21.71 23.19
N ALA A 568 10.81 21.87 23.74
CA ALA A 568 11.90 22.67 23.18
C ALA A 568 12.24 22.29 21.73
N LYS A 569 12.12 21.01 21.35
CA LYS A 569 12.40 20.52 20.00
C LYS A 569 11.42 21.08 18.97
N SER A 570 10.20 21.44 19.38
CA SER A 570 9.19 22.07 18.50
C SER A 570 9.64 23.44 17.96
N PHE A 571 10.56 24.08 18.65
CA PHE A 571 11.12 25.41 18.34
C PHE A 571 12.59 25.35 17.89
N SER A 572 13.11 24.13 17.68
CA SER A 572 14.52 23.92 17.39
C SER A 572 14.77 23.70 15.91
N GLU A 573 16.00 24.03 15.50
CA GLU A 573 16.57 23.72 14.20
C GLU A 573 17.88 22.98 14.38
N TRP A 574 18.19 22.06 13.47
CA TRP A 574 19.48 21.37 13.50
C TRP A 574 20.60 22.32 13.11
N SER A 575 21.60 22.48 13.98
CA SER A 575 22.82 23.24 13.73
C SER A 575 23.91 22.34 13.16
N LEU A 576 24.37 22.60 11.94
CA LEU A 576 25.48 21.85 11.33
C LEU A 576 26.80 22.06 12.06
N ASP A 577 27.01 23.25 12.60
CA ASP A 577 28.25 23.61 13.32
C ASP A 577 28.32 22.92 14.69
N LYS A 578 27.20 22.93 15.42
CA LYS A 578 27.11 22.31 16.76
C LYS A 578 26.82 20.80 16.70
N LYS A 579 26.35 20.31 15.55
CA LYS A 579 25.82 18.95 15.36
C LYS A 579 24.78 18.58 16.41
N ASP A 580 23.88 19.55 16.69
CA ASP A 580 22.86 19.42 17.72
C ASP A 580 21.63 20.30 17.39
N TRP A 581 20.54 20.04 18.09
CA TRP A 581 19.33 20.85 18.03
C TRP A 581 19.51 22.17 18.79
N GLU A 582 19.19 23.26 18.14
CA GLU A 582 19.32 24.61 18.69
C GLU A 582 17.97 25.32 18.70
N ILE A 583 17.49 25.68 19.89
CA ILE A 583 16.28 26.50 20.04
C ILE A 583 16.54 27.86 19.39
N LYS A 584 15.70 28.26 18.46
CA LYS A 584 15.75 29.57 17.82
C LYS A 584 14.86 30.55 18.58
N LYS A 585 15.47 31.55 19.20
CA LYS A 585 14.72 32.65 19.83
C LYS A 585 14.06 33.52 18.79
N GLY A 586 12.89 34.05 19.09
CA GLY A 586 12.17 34.95 18.21
C GLY A 586 10.66 34.89 18.33
N SER A 587 9.98 35.54 17.41
CA SER A 587 8.53 35.51 17.32
C SER A 587 8.05 34.27 16.59
N TYR A 588 7.11 33.58 17.18
CA TYR A 588 6.43 32.42 16.64
C TYR A 588 4.93 32.66 16.52
N LYS A 589 4.31 31.96 15.60
CA LYS A 589 2.87 31.88 15.49
C LYS A 589 2.43 30.43 15.62
N ILE A 590 1.56 30.16 16.57
CA ILE A 590 0.98 28.86 16.79
C ILE A 590 -0.40 28.84 16.13
N HIS A 591 -0.63 27.81 15.34
CA HIS A 591 -1.87 27.62 14.62
C HIS A 591 -2.53 26.31 15.07
N ILE A 592 -3.81 26.37 15.37
CA ILE A 592 -4.64 25.19 15.62
C ILE A 592 -5.62 25.06 14.46
N GLY A 593 -5.67 23.89 13.83
CA GLY A 593 -6.50 23.65 12.66
C GLY A 593 -6.99 22.21 12.52
N ALA A 594 -7.88 22.01 11.57
CA ALA A 594 -8.39 20.70 11.17
C ALA A 594 -7.57 20.08 10.01
N SER A 595 -6.70 20.87 9.38
CA SER A 595 -5.71 20.45 8.37
C SER A 595 -4.61 21.49 8.25
N SER A 596 -3.61 21.25 7.39
CA SER A 596 -2.55 22.23 7.11
C SER A 596 -3.06 23.52 6.45
N GLU A 597 -4.21 23.49 5.78
CA GLU A 597 -4.84 24.67 5.15
C GLU A 597 -6.07 25.18 5.92
N ASP A 598 -6.76 24.33 6.68
CA ASP A 598 -7.92 24.71 7.48
C ASP A 598 -7.53 25.12 8.89
N ILE A 599 -6.91 26.31 9.01
CA ILE A 599 -6.50 26.89 10.28
C ILE A 599 -7.71 27.60 10.93
N ARG A 600 -8.04 27.21 12.14
CA ARG A 600 -9.20 27.70 12.91
C ARG A 600 -8.83 28.76 13.93
N LEU A 601 -7.70 28.61 14.61
CA LEU A 601 -7.20 29.53 15.61
C LEU A 601 -5.72 29.82 15.37
N SER A 602 -5.29 31.05 15.72
CA SER A 602 -3.89 31.41 15.69
C SER A 602 -3.58 32.43 16.78
N ASN A 603 -2.42 32.30 17.40
CA ASN A 603 -1.91 33.28 18.35
C ASN A 603 -0.40 33.41 18.23
N GLN A 604 0.13 34.61 18.55
CA GLN A 604 1.57 34.88 18.54
C GLN A 604 2.19 34.55 19.91
N PHE A 605 3.41 34.12 19.87
CA PHE A 605 4.21 33.77 21.02
C PHE A 605 5.67 34.19 20.77
N ASN A 606 6.36 34.69 21.80
CA ASN A 606 7.79 35.03 21.73
C ASN A 606 8.57 34.12 22.67
N LEU A 607 9.58 33.46 22.11
CA LEU A 607 10.48 32.57 22.83
C LEU A 607 11.83 33.25 23.06
#